data_2e7a39544daf07c6761bf34d094d3a78
#
_entry.id   2e7a39544daf07c6761bf34d094d3a78
#
_cell.length_a   1.000
_cell.length_b   1.000
_cell.length_c   1.000
_cell.angle_alpha   90.00
_cell.angle_beta   90.00
_cell.angle_gamma   90.00
#
_symmetry.space_group_name_H-M   'P 1'
#
loop_
_entity.id
_entity.type
_entity.pdbx_description
1 polymer ?
#
loop_
_entity_poly.entity_id
_entity_poly.type
_entity_poly.pdbx_seq_one_letter_code
_entity_poly.pdbx_strand_id
1 'polypeptide(L)'
;MKKAVYILLVLFPFAQATANSNVFFNGYENQIAFNLGTGVNSGFLIPSPSQFVPYTMFQFQYSQPTTFFKLPARQSVNVILNIGHGEKYGWDWGNFSIPIAMLSQDIIPLYGHNWYTFVGLGVGMQAQQNERIGSKLIFSFKIGAGYRISECTAIELFMHHMSNGNTAPENNSYGFYGAGISYNF
;
A
#
# COMPACT_ATOMS: atom_id res chain seq x y z
N MET A 1 12.17 31.12 -7.18
CA MET A 1 12.14 30.13 -8.29
C MET A 1 11.03 29.12 -8.00
N LYS A 2 9.92 29.20 -8.76
CA LYS A 2 8.79 28.27 -8.61
C LYS A 2 9.21 26.92 -9.20
N LYS A 3 9.44 25.90 -8.36
CA LYS A 3 9.62 24.54 -8.82
C LYS A 3 8.27 24.04 -9.32
N ALA A 4 8.15 23.82 -10.61
CA ALA A 4 6.97 23.19 -11.20
C ALA A 4 6.92 21.75 -10.70
N VAL A 5 5.92 21.46 -9.89
CA VAL A 5 5.56 20.08 -9.50
C VAL A 5 4.87 19.48 -10.72
N TYR A 6 5.56 18.66 -11.47
CA TYR A 6 4.93 17.81 -12.46
C TYR A 6 4.14 16.73 -11.70
N ILE A 7 2.84 16.99 -11.51
CA ILE A 7 1.90 15.94 -11.10
C ILE A 7 1.80 15.01 -12.30
N LEU A 8 2.53 13.91 -12.24
CA LEU A 8 2.33 12.79 -13.14
C LEU A 8 0.98 12.18 -12.75
N LEU A 9 -0.10 12.70 -13.32
CA LEU A 9 -1.38 12.05 -13.36
C LEU A 9 -1.19 10.79 -14.21
N VAL A 10 -0.79 9.71 -13.56
CA VAL A 10 -0.92 8.38 -14.15
C VAL A 10 -2.41 8.13 -14.25
N LEU A 11 -2.99 8.51 -15.39
CA LEU A 11 -4.31 8.06 -15.76
C LEU A 11 -4.23 6.54 -15.79
N PHE A 12 -4.73 5.91 -14.74
CA PHE A 12 -4.89 4.46 -14.71
C PHE A 12 -5.84 4.11 -15.85
N PRO A 13 -5.37 3.51 -16.93
CA PRO A 13 -6.32 3.00 -17.92
C PRO A 13 -7.11 1.90 -17.21
N PHE A 14 -8.41 2.06 -17.11
CA PHE A 14 -9.31 0.94 -16.82
C PHE A 14 -9.26 0.00 -18.03
N ALA A 15 -8.11 -0.65 -18.21
CA ALA A 15 -7.92 -1.63 -19.25
C ALA A 15 -8.54 -2.94 -18.76
N GLN A 16 -9.49 -3.45 -19.53
CA GLN A 16 -10.04 -4.80 -19.34
C GLN A 16 -8.89 -5.79 -19.24
N ALA A 17 -9.02 -6.75 -18.31
CA ALA A 17 -8.08 -7.82 -18.12
C ALA A 17 -7.75 -8.50 -19.46
N THR A 18 -6.48 -8.50 -19.83
CA THR A 18 -6.02 -9.23 -21.01
C THR A 18 -5.66 -10.68 -20.63
N ALA A 19 -5.61 -11.58 -21.59
CA ALA A 19 -5.44 -13.02 -21.38
C ALA A 19 -4.29 -13.43 -20.41
N ASN A 20 -3.26 -12.61 -20.25
CA ASN A 20 -2.12 -12.92 -19.37
C ASN A 20 -2.41 -12.70 -17.86
N SER A 21 -3.33 -11.80 -17.50
CA SER A 21 -3.74 -11.65 -16.10
C SER A 21 -4.54 -12.85 -15.61
N ASN A 22 -5.34 -13.44 -16.49
CA ASN A 22 -6.17 -14.60 -16.16
C ASN A 22 -5.36 -15.82 -15.74
N VAL A 23 -4.15 -16.01 -16.26
CA VAL A 23 -3.29 -17.14 -15.87
C VAL A 23 -2.78 -16.97 -14.44
N PHE A 24 -2.35 -15.78 -14.07
CA PHE A 24 -1.87 -15.53 -12.71
C PHE A 24 -3.00 -15.59 -11.67
N PHE A 25 -4.16 -15.03 -11.98
CA PHE A 25 -5.31 -14.96 -11.07
C PHE A 25 -6.24 -16.18 -11.19
N ASN A 26 -5.84 -17.25 -11.90
CA ASN A 26 -6.63 -18.48 -12.10
C ASN A 26 -8.04 -18.24 -12.65
N GLY A 27 -8.23 -17.18 -13.43
CA GLY A 27 -9.53 -16.81 -13.98
C GLY A 27 -10.46 -16.05 -13.02
N TYR A 28 -10.05 -15.80 -11.79
CA TYR A 28 -10.82 -14.96 -10.86
C TYR A 28 -10.82 -13.49 -11.31
N GLU A 29 -11.97 -12.85 -11.18
CA GLU A 29 -12.18 -11.46 -11.63
C GLU A 29 -12.01 -10.43 -10.51
N ASN A 30 -12.09 -10.87 -9.26
CA ASN A 30 -12.04 -10.00 -8.11
C ASN A 30 -11.17 -10.59 -7.00
N GLN A 31 -10.64 -9.70 -6.17
CA GLN A 31 -9.90 -10.06 -4.96
C GLN A 31 -10.27 -9.10 -3.84
N ILE A 32 -10.46 -9.63 -2.66
CA ILE A 32 -10.46 -8.85 -1.42
C ILE A 32 -9.22 -9.20 -0.60
N ALA A 33 -8.70 -8.21 0.13
CA ALA A 33 -7.63 -8.46 1.09
C ALA A 33 -7.83 -7.65 2.37
N PHE A 34 -7.39 -8.24 3.47
CA PHE A 34 -7.27 -7.58 4.76
C PHE A 34 -5.80 -7.58 5.16
N ASN A 35 -5.28 -6.40 5.44
CA ASN A 35 -3.88 -6.18 5.77
C ASN A 35 -3.75 -5.52 7.14
N LEU A 36 -2.75 -5.95 7.90
CA LEU A 36 -2.36 -5.39 9.19
C LEU A 36 -0.89 -5.00 9.13
N GLY A 37 -0.55 -3.80 9.57
CA GLY A 37 0.83 -3.31 9.59
C GLY A 37 1.19 -2.66 10.91
N THR A 38 2.44 -2.83 11.33
CA THR A 38 3.05 -2.10 12.45
C THR A 38 3.94 -0.99 11.92
N GLY A 39 3.91 0.16 12.57
CA GLY A 39 4.66 1.34 12.20
C GLY A 39 6.16 1.15 12.36
N VAL A 40 6.93 1.74 11.44
CA VAL A 40 8.39 1.75 11.48
C VAL A 40 8.92 3.13 11.13
N ASN A 41 9.97 3.55 11.82
CA ASN A 41 10.70 4.78 11.55
C ASN A 41 12.00 4.49 10.78
N SER A 42 11.88 3.73 9.71
CA SER A 42 13.02 3.40 8.84
C SER A 42 12.59 3.52 7.38
N GLY A 43 13.55 3.80 6.53
CA GLY A 43 13.35 3.68 5.09
C GLY A 43 13.16 2.22 4.64
N PHE A 44 13.62 1.91 3.44
CA PHE A 44 13.43 0.61 2.78
C PHE A 44 14.29 -0.56 3.31
N LEU A 45 14.83 -0.47 4.52
CA LEU A 45 15.68 -1.53 5.08
C LEU A 45 14.91 -2.30 6.16
N ILE A 46 15.33 -3.53 6.40
CA ILE A 46 14.81 -4.36 7.51
C ILE A 46 15.02 -3.58 8.81
N PRO A 47 13.96 -3.19 9.53
CA PRO A 47 14.08 -2.38 10.72
C PRO A 47 14.71 -3.18 11.86
N SER A 48 15.59 -2.53 12.62
CA SER A 48 15.95 -3.05 13.94
C SER A 48 14.75 -2.93 14.89
N PRO A 49 14.69 -3.71 15.96
CA PRO A 49 13.59 -3.62 16.94
C PRO A 49 13.35 -2.23 17.51
N SER A 50 14.40 -1.40 17.60
CA SER A 50 14.30 -0.01 18.06
C SER A 50 13.62 0.94 17.07
N GLN A 51 13.42 0.54 15.82
CA GLN A 51 12.79 1.38 14.79
C GLN A 51 11.27 1.19 14.70
N PHE A 52 10.71 0.21 15.41
CA PHE A 52 9.26 0.08 15.50
C PHE A 52 8.67 1.20 16.35
N VAL A 53 7.63 1.81 15.82
CA VAL A 53 6.95 2.96 16.41
C VAL A 53 5.49 2.64 16.72
N PRO A 54 4.86 3.32 17.70
CA PRO A 54 3.55 2.93 18.22
C PRO A 54 2.42 3.42 17.32
N TYR A 55 2.39 2.97 16.07
CA TYR A 55 1.20 3.10 15.23
C TYR A 55 0.93 1.84 14.42
N THR A 56 -0.33 1.64 14.12
CA THR A 56 -0.86 0.43 13.47
C THR A 56 -1.68 0.83 12.27
N MET A 57 -1.56 0.07 11.19
CA MET A 57 -2.35 0.20 9.99
C MET A 57 -3.31 -0.98 9.86
N PHE A 58 -4.58 -0.69 9.65
CA PHE A 58 -5.57 -1.64 9.15
C PHE A 58 -5.93 -1.24 7.73
N GLN A 59 -5.90 -2.18 6.79
CA GLN A 59 -6.26 -1.90 5.41
C GLN A 59 -7.22 -2.97 4.89
N PHE A 60 -8.35 -2.53 4.38
CA PHE A 60 -9.21 -3.33 3.52
C PHE A 60 -8.95 -2.93 2.07
N GLN A 61 -8.76 -3.92 1.21
CA GLN A 61 -8.46 -3.73 -0.21
C GLN A 61 -9.43 -4.56 -1.05
N TYR A 62 -10.04 -3.91 -2.03
CA TYR A 62 -10.75 -4.57 -3.13
C TYR A 62 -9.96 -4.35 -4.40
N SER A 63 -9.71 -5.41 -5.16
CA SER A 63 -8.86 -5.37 -6.34
C SER A 63 -9.52 -6.08 -7.51
N GLN A 64 -9.19 -5.60 -8.71
CA GLN A 64 -9.48 -6.28 -9.97
C GLN A 64 -8.19 -6.60 -10.69
N PRO A 65 -8.04 -7.82 -11.24
CA PRO A 65 -6.94 -8.18 -12.10
C PRO A 65 -6.83 -7.27 -13.32
N THR A 66 -5.61 -6.92 -13.67
CA THR A 66 -5.28 -6.12 -14.84
C THR A 66 -3.91 -6.53 -15.37
N THR A 67 -3.41 -5.84 -16.36
CA THR A 67 -2.04 -5.98 -16.85
C THR A 67 -1.36 -4.62 -16.91
N PHE A 68 -0.07 -4.60 -16.62
CA PHE A 68 0.79 -3.45 -16.80
C PHE A 68 2.04 -3.86 -17.61
N PHE A 69 2.20 -3.33 -18.82
CA PHE A 69 3.26 -3.73 -19.75
C PHE A 69 3.41 -5.26 -19.91
N LYS A 70 2.29 -5.97 -20.08
CA LYS A 70 2.20 -7.44 -20.18
C LYS A 70 2.50 -8.21 -18.88
N LEU A 71 2.84 -7.57 -17.79
CA LEU A 71 2.96 -8.19 -16.48
C LEU A 71 1.58 -8.28 -15.81
N PRO A 72 1.30 -9.35 -15.07
CA PRO A 72 0.12 -9.38 -14.21
C PRO A 72 0.14 -8.21 -13.24
N ALA A 73 -1.01 -7.61 -13.03
CA ALA A 73 -1.18 -6.50 -12.11
C ALA A 73 -2.58 -6.55 -11.48
N ARG A 74 -2.79 -5.78 -10.43
CA ARG A 74 -4.11 -5.56 -9.84
C ARG A 74 -4.31 -4.08 -9.59
N GLN A 75 -5.50 -3.57 -9.95
CA GLN A 75 -5.95 -2.24 -9.57
C GLN A 75 -6.82 -2.36 -8.34
N SER A 76 -6.65 -1.46 -7.38
CA SER A 76 -7.28 -1.60 -6.08
C SER A 76 -7.88 -0.30 -5.58
N VAL A 77 -9.01 -0.44 -4.91
CA VAL A 77 -9.55 0.57 -4.00
C VAL A 77 -9.23 0.12 -2.58
N ASN A 78 -8.67 1.03 -1.79
CA ASN A 78 -8.24 0.75 -0.43
C ASN A 78 -8.92 1.68 0.55
N VAL A 79 -9.37 1.13 1.67
CA VAL A 79 -9.74 1.87 2.87
C VAL A 79 -8.73 1.52 3.94
N ILE A 80 -8.01 2.52 4.43
CA ILE A 80 -6.91 2.36 5.37
C ILE A 80 -7.26 3.16 6.64
N LEU A 81 -7.02 2.57 7.79
CA LEU A 81 -7.10 3.23 9.08
C LEU A 81 -5.73 3.17 9.75
N ASN A 82 -5.11 4.33 9.91
CA ASN A 82 -3.88 4.48 10.67
C ASN A 82 -4.19 4.94 12.08
N ILE A 83 -3.75 4.18 13.08
CA ILE A 83 -3.97 4.47 14.50
C ILE A 83 -2.61 4.66 15.16
N GLY A 84 -2.39 5.84 15.73
CA GLY A 84 -1.22 6.17 16.53
C GLY A 84 -1.48 6.04 18.02
N HIS A 85 -0.48 5.61 18.78
CA HIS A 85 -0.57 5.34 20.20
C HIS A 85 0.62 5.95 20.95
N GLY A 86 0.40 7.06 21.62
CA GLY A 86 1.28 7.59 22.62
C GLY A 86 2.69 7.99 22.19
N GLU A 87 3.58 8.06 23.17
CA GLU A 87 4.95 8.52 23.04
C GLU A 87 5.93 7.33 23.03
N LYS A 88 6.95 7.39 22.18
CA LYS A 88 8.08 6.47 22.19
C LYS A 88 9.37 7.21 21.79
N TYR A 89 10.44 6.97 22.52
CA TYR A 89 11.77 7.57 22.29
C TYR A 89 11.80 9.09 22.35
N GLY A 90 10.98 9.71 23.20
CA GLY A 90 10.92 11.16 23.34
C GLY A 90 10.26 11.88 22.15
N TRP A 91 9.64 11.16 21.24
CA TRP A 91 8.83 11.69 20.15
C TRP A 91 7.36 11.47 20.48
N ASP A 92 6.60 12.54 20.55
CA ASP A 92 5.15 12.45 20.65
C ASP A 92 4.60 12.02 19.28
N TRP A 93 4.21 10.74 19.18
CA TRP A 93 3.57 10.21 18.00
C TRP A 93 2.09 10.55 17.95
N GLY A 94 1.58 11.15 19.04
CA GLY A 94 0.20 11.53 19.20
C GLY A 94 -0.78 10.35 19.24
N ASN A 95 -1.93 10.60 19.81
CA ASN A 95 -3.07 9.72 19.66
C ASN A 95 -3.87 10.18 18.44
N PHE A 96 -3.79 9.43 17.35
CA PHE A 96 -4.55 9.76 16.15
C PHE A 96 -5.26 8.52 15.58
N SER A 97 -6.35 8.77 14.89
CA SER A 97 -7.06 7.78 14.10
C SER A 97 -7.42 8.44 12.78
N ILE A 98 -6.73 8.05 11.70
CA ILE A 98 -6.84 8.72 10.42
C ILE A 98 -7.27 7.74 9.34
N PRO A 99 -8.53 7.85 8.88
CA PRO A 99 -9.00 7.14 7.70
C PRO A 99 -8.34 7.70 6.43
N ILE A 100 -7.98 6.81 5.52
CA ILE A 100 -7.43 7.12 4.19
C ILE A 100 -8.19 6.31 3.16
N ALA A 101 -8.66 6.97 2.11
CA ALA A 101 -9.16 6.32 0.90
C ALA A 101 -8.09 6.43 -0.19
N MET A 102 -7.79 5.31 -0.87
CA MET A 102 -6.67 5.26 -1.81
C MET A 102 -6.97 4.37 -3.01
N LEU A 103 -6.58 4.83 -4.18
CA LEU A 103 -6.48 4.03 -5.38
C LEU A 103 -5.02 3.56 -5.54
N SER A 104 -4.81 2.30 -5.86
CA SER A 104 -3.45 1.77 -6.07
C SER A 104 -3.42 0.78 -7.23
N GLN A 105 -2.22 0.59 -7.76
CA GLN A 105 -1.92 -0.45 -8.72
C GLN A 105 -0.68 -1.21 -8.25
N ASP A 106 -0.82 -2.52 -8.09
CA ASP A 106 0.27 -3.44 -7.79
C ASP A 106 0.63 -4.21 -9.07
N ILE A 107 1.90 -4.17 -9.45
CA ILE A 107 2.48 -4.95 -10.55
C ILE A 107 3.10 -6.19 -9.95
N ILE A 108 2.98 -7.33 -10.60
CA ILE A 108 3.50 -8.62 -10.16
C ILE A 108 4.66 -9.02 -11.09
N PRO A 109 5.90 -8.55 -10.81
CA PRO A 109 7.01 -8.74 -11.72
C PRO A 109 7.56 -10.16 -11.74
N LEU A 110 7.49 -10.86 -10.61
CA LEU A 110 8.01 -12.22 -10.46
C LEU A 110 6.96 -13.10 -9.80
N TYR A 111 6.71 -14.26 -10.38
CA TYR A 111 5.78 -15.24 -9.80
C TYR A 111 6.14 -16.67 -10.21
N GLY A 112 5.80 -17.60 -9.35
CA GLY A 112 5.88 -19.03 -9.55
C GLY A 112 4.54 -19.72 -9.32
N HIS A 113 4.57 -21.02 -9.10
CA HIS A 113 3.34 -21.78 -8.87
C HIS A 113 2.57 -21.28 -7.63
N ASN A 114 3.24 -21.14 -6.49
CA ASN A 114 2.60 -20.75 -5.22
C ASN A 114 3.11 -19.42 -4.65
N TRP A 115 4.04 -18.75 -5.28
CA TRP A 115 4.60 -17.50 -4.75
C TRP A 115 4.59 -16.39 -5.79
N TYR A 116 4.61 -15.16 -5.33
CA TYR A 116 4.75 -13.98 -6.18
C TYR A 116 5.35 -12.82 -5.40
N THR A 117 5.89 -11.86 -6.13
CA THR A 117 6.26 -10.56 -5.58
C THR A 117 5.36 -9.48 -6.17
N PHE A 118 5.23 -8.37 -5.48
CA PHE A 118 4.49 -7.23 -6.01
C PHE A 118 5.16 -5.92 -5.64
N VAL A 119 4.99 -4.94 -6.52
CA VAL A 119 5.39 -3.54 -6.31
C VAL A 119 4.20 -2.68 -6.67
N GLY A 120 3.77 -1.83 -5.75
CA GLY A 120 2.58 -1.02 -5.88
C GLY A 120 2.84 0.47 -5.70
N LEU A 121 2.08 1.26 -6.43
CA LEU A 121 1.97 2.70 -6.28
C LEU A 121 0.52 3.07 -6.00
N GLY A 122 0.30 4.08 -5.19
CA GLY A 122 -1.04 4.56 -4.88
C GLY A 122 -1.10 6.06 -4.69
N VAL A 123 -2.31 6.57 -4.88
CA VAL A 123 -2.69 7.94 -4.59
C VAL A 123 -4.02 7.95 -3.85
N GLY A 124 -4.12 8.76 -2.82
CA GLY A 124 -5.32 8.80 -1.99
C GLY A 124 -5.46 10.08 -1.20
N MET A 125 -6.44 10.09 -0.35
CA MET A 125 -6.73 11.20 0.54
C MET A 125 -6.93 10.70 1.97
N GLN A 126 -6.25 11.36 2.91
CA GLN A 126 -6.56 11.20 4.34
C GLN A 126 -7.65 12.17 4.77
N ALA A 127 -8.44 11.76 5.75
CA ALA A 127 -9.59 12.54 6.23
C ALA A 127 -9.16 13.89 6.81
N GLN A 128 -8.00 13.95 7.46
CA GLN A 128 -7.47 15.16 8.07
C GLN A 128 -5.95 15.23 7.94
N GLN A 129 -5.44 16.45 7.93
CA GLN A 129 -4.02 16.74 8.08
C GLN A 129 -3.60 16.48 9.54
N ASN A 130 -2.32 16.21 9.72
CA ASN A 130 -1.72 16.08 11.06
C ASN A 130 -0.27 16.54 11.02
N GLU A 131 0.37 16.58 12.20
CA GLU A 131 1.77 17.04 12.35
C GLU A 131 2.79 16.16 11.63
N ARG A 132 2.44 14.92 11.26
CA ARG A 132 3.30 14.06 10.47
C ARG A 132 3.18 14.32 8.97
N ILE A 133 1.95 14.53 8.49
CA ILE A 133 1.67 14.75 7.07
C ILE A 133 0.70 15.93 6.93
N GLY A 134 1.25 17.09 6.58
CA GLY A 134 0.55 18.36 6.46
C GLY A 134 -0.33 18.51 5.21
N SER A 135 -0.65 17.42 4.52
CA SER A 135 -1.51 17.40 3.33
C SER A 135 -2.61 16.37 3.46
N LYS A 136 -3.79 16.64 2.89
CA LYS A 136 -4.80 15.58 2.70
C LYS A 136 -4.43 14.63 1.56
N LEU A 137 -3.67 15.08 0.56
CA LEU A 137 -3.20 14.23 -0.53
C LEU A 137 -2.06 13.32 -0.05
N ILE A 138 -2.21 12.03 -0.31
CA ILE A 138 -1.27 10.97 0.10
C ILE A 138 -0.85 10.19 -1.14
N PHE A 139 0.44 9.94 -1.23
CA PHE A 139 1.04 8.99 -2.17
C PHE A 139 1.54 7.77 -1.40
N SER A 140 1.48 6.61 -2.03
CA SER A 140 2.00 5.38 -1.43
C SER A 140 2.91 4.62 -2.35
N PHE A 141 3.82 3.88 -1.72
CA PHE A 141 4.64 2.87 -2.33
C PHE A 141 4.54 1.60 -1.48
N LYS A 142 4.24 0.47 -2.11
CA LYS A 142 4.10 -0.84 -1.45
C LYS A 142 4.97 -1.86 -2.18
N ILE A 143 5.72 -2.65 -1.44
CA ILE A 143 6.48 -3.78 -1.97
C ILE A 143 6.27 -5.00 -1.08
N GLY A 144 6.18 -6.17 -1.66
CA GLY A 144 5.97 -7.37 -0.87
C GLY A 144 6.07 -8.64 -1.66
N ALA A 145 5.78 -9.72 -0.96
CA ALA A 145 5.69 -11.06 -1.51
C ALA A 145 4.45 -11.77 -0.97
N GLY A 146 3.89 -12.64 -1.77
CA GLY A 146 2.74 -13.46 -1.42
C GLY A 146 3.01 -14.94 -1.63
N TYR A 147 2.33 -15.75 -0.84
CA TYR A 147 2.31 -17.20 -0.96
C TYR A 147 0.87 -17.70 -1.00
N ARG A 148 0.52 -18.44 -2.06
CA ARG A 148 -0.80 -19.06 -2.20
C ARG A 148 -0.88 -20.28 -1.32
N ILE A 149 -1.82 -20.27 -0.40
CA ILE A 149 -2.14 -21.40 0.47
C ILE A 149 -3.26 -22.27 -0.10
N SER A 150 -4.02 -21.73 -1.05
CA SER A 150 -5.01 -22.44 -1.87
C SER A 150 -5.13 -21.75 -3.24
N GLU A 151 -5.99 -22.28 -4.11
CA GLU A 151 -6.26 -21.68 -5.43
C GLU A 151 -6.80 -20.24 -5.31
N CYS A 152 -7.58 -19.94 -4.29
CA CYS A 152 -8.24 -18.65 -4.10
C CYS A 152 -7.64 -17.81 -2.96
N THR A 153 -6.77 -18.37 -2.10
CA THR A 153 -6.29 -17.66 -0.89
C THR A 153 -4.77 -17.52 -0.89
N ALA A 154 -4.28 -16.33 -0.57
CA ALA A 154 -2.86 -16.08 -0.37
C ALA A 154 -2.60 -15.31 0.93
N ILE A 155 -1.41 -15.52 1.50
CA ILE A 155 -0.84 -14.69 2.57
C ILE A 155 0.20 -13.79 1.93
N GLU A 156 0.18 -12.52 2.28
CA GLU A 156 1.13 -11.50 1.80
C GLU A 156 1.92 -10.91 2.95
N LEU A 157 3.22 -10.70 2.73
CA LEU A 157 4.10 -9.90 3.59
C LEU A 157 4.50 -8.66 2.81
N PHE A 158 4.46 -7.50 3.44
CA PHE A 158 4.71 -6.25 2.73
C PHE A 158 5.39 -5.20 3.59
N MET A 159 6.02 -4.27 2.88
CA MET A 159 6.36 -2.94 3.37
C MET A 159 5.48 -1.94 2.63
N HIS A 160 4.90 -0.98 3.36
CA HIS A 160 4.03 0.05 2.82
C HIS A 160 4.49 1.41 3.33
N HIS A 161 4.85 2.30 2.42
CA HIS A 161 5.24 3.68 2.71
C HIS A 161 4.16 4.63 2.19
N MET A 162 3.79 5.61 3.01
CA MET A 162 2.84 6.66 2.63
C MET A 162 3.41 8.03 3.01
N SER A 163 3.31 8.99 2.10
CA SER A 163 3.79 10.36 2.28
C SER A 163 2.97 11.35 1.47
N ASN A 164 3.17 12.64 1.69
CA ASN A 164 2.55 13.67 0.85
C ASN A 164 3.36 14.03 -0.40
N GLY A 165 4.46 13.33 -0.69
CA GLY A 165 5.31 13.63 -1.85
C GLY A 165 5.92 15.04 -1.82
N ASN A 166 6.13 15.62 -0.64
CA ASN A 166 6.58 17.02 -0.43
C ASN A 166 5.63 18.09 -1.00
N THR A 167 4.34 17.80 -1.08
CA THR A 167 3.31 18.78 -1.46
C THR A 167 2.96 19.75 -0.31
N ALA A 168 3.39 19.45 0.91
CA ALA A 168 3.28 20.28 2.11
C ALA A 168 4.57 20.16 2.94
N PRO A 169 4.88 21.16 3.82
CA PRO A 169 6.12 21.18 4.61
C PRO A 169 6.29 19.97 5.52
N GLU A 170 5.22 19.58 6.25
CA GLU A 170 5.23 18.44 7.17
C GLU A 170 5.10 17.15 6.36
N ASN A 171 6.17 16.36 6.30
CA ASN A 171 6.23 15.10 5.56
C ASN A 171 7.10 14.05 6.28
N ASN A 172 6.73 13.72 7.51
CA ASN A 172 7.39 12.68 8.30
C ASN A 172 6.95 11.26 7.92
N SER A 173 6.18 11.11 6.87
CA SER A 173 5.69 9.85 6.29
C SER A 173 5.14 8.82 7.29
N TYR A 174 4.39 7.84 6.79
CA TYR A 174 4.07 6.60 7.49
C TYR A 174 4.81 5.46 6.80
N GLY A 175 5.54 4.65 7.56
CA GLY A 175 6.13 3.40 7.10
C GLY A 175 5.54 2.25 7.89
N PHE A 176 5.22 1.13 7.22
CA PHE A 176 4.66 -0.07 7.85
C PHE A 176 5.35 -1.30 7.31
N TYR A 177 5.57 -2.26 8.20
CA TYR A 177 5.76 -3.65 7.85
C TYR A 177 4.51 -4.42 8.26
N GLY A 178 4.04 -5.28 7.39
CA GLY A 178 2.76 -5.92 7.63
C GLY A 178 2.60 -7.27 6.95
N ALA A 179 1.50 -7.89 7.32
CA ALA A 179 1.02 -9.10 6.70
C ALA A 179 -0.45 -8.94 6.34
N GLY A 180 -0.90 -9.71 5.36
CA GLY A 180 -2.28 -9.72 4.93
C GLY A 180 -2.71 -11.08 4.44
N ILE A 181 -4.02 -11.25 4.34
CA ILE A 181 -4.66 -12.38 3.70
C ILE A 181 -5.52 -11.85 2.56
N SER A 182 -5.43 -12.50 1.41
CA SER A 182 -6.24 -12.17 0.23
C SER A 182 -7.07 -13.36 -0.22
N TYR A 183 -8.24 -13.08 -0.77
CA TYR A 183 -9.17 -14.05 -1.31
C TYR A 183 -9.66 -13.62 -2.70
N ASN A 184 -9.48 -14.49 -3.68
CA ASN A 184 -9.93 -14.31 -5.07
C ASN A 184 -11.30 -14.95 -5.27
N PHE A 185 -12.19 -14.33 -6.06
CA PHE A 185 -13.53 -14.82 -6.36
C PHE A 185 -14.06 -14.32 -7.71
#